data_7557fdf3a9c6c4bfb54b47fec704f20c
#
_entry.id   7557fdf3a9c6c4bfb54b47fec704f20c
#
_cell.length_a   1.000
_cell.length_b   1.000
_cell.length_c   1.000
_cell.angle_alpha   90.00
_cell.angle_beta   90.00
_cell.angle_gamma   90.00
#
_symmetry.space_group_name_H-M   'P 1'
#
loop_
_entity.id
_entity.type
_entity.pdbx_description
1 polymer ?
#
loop_
_entity_poly.entity_id
_entity_poly.type
_entity_poly.pdbx_seq_one_letter_code
_entity_poly.pdbx_strand_id
1 'polypeptide(L)'
;MKAVLILAFAGRFCYIPAIVKFFDDGKSMIKLNSKKIAEIVGSPMVVVDADIDEVVTDSRVAKRGDLFIAIKGEKFDGHDFVKDVISRGVEVVVVQKQLPDVPAVRQIVVPDTLIAYGKIGRYVRRQFKGKVIALTGSAGKTTTKEELKFALSQFAPTYATGGNHNNFVGVPETLCKLDMNAAYAIIEMGMSAKGEIARLVSFTEPDIAVVTNVYPMHIEFFDSFEGIAEAKAEIFGGLPKDGGTAVINADTDFADILEKRAAEHGAKIVKFGRDFHPDVRLELSEEGEHHLYNAWCVLSVIAELGLDVNRAAAALKNFGALDGRGKKHLLHTAAGAEYTLIDDSYSGQPEAMK
;
A
#
# COMPACT_ATOMS: atom_id res chain seq x y z
N MET A 1 -18.60 27.23 5.90
CA MET A 1 -19.91 26.70 6.39
C MET A 1 -19.62 25.68 7.46
N LYS A 2 -20.11 25.86 8.70
CA LYS A 2 -19.92 24.89 9.78
C LYS A 2 -20.95 23.76 9.60
N ALA A 3 -20.51 22.53 9.34
CA ALA A 3 -21.40 21.39 9.37
C ALA A 3 -21.66 20.99 10.82
N VAL A 4 -22.92 20.93 11.22
CA VAL A 4 -23.36 20.51 12.55
C VAL A 4 -23.95 19.11 12.38
N LEU A 5 -23.31 18.10 12.98
CA LEU A 5 -23.87 16.77 13.08
C LEU A 5 -24.70 16.68 14.37
N ILE A 6 -26.01 16.48 14.25
CA ILE A 6 -26.91 16.30 15.39
C ILE A 6 -27.20 14.80 15.49
N LEU A 7 -26.69 14.15 16.56
CA LEU A 7 -27.07 12.79 16.93
C LEU A 7 -28.12 12.87 18.04
N ALA A 8 -29.36 12.42 17.77
CA ALA A 8 -30.40 12.29 18.77
C ALA A 8 -30.41 10.88 19.34
N PHE A 9 -30.12 10.75 20.63
CA PHE A 9 -30.30 9.52 21.38
C PHE A 9 -31.23 9.78 22.58
N ALA A 10 -32.28 9.00 22.68
CA ALA A 10 -33.19 8.90 23.86
C ALA A 10 -33.64 10.24 24.46
N GLY A 11 -34.12 11.17 23.65
CA GLY A 11 -34.84 12.38 24.14
C GLY A 11 -33.99 13.40 24.90
N ARG A 12 -32.66 13.30 24.88
CA ARG A 12 -31.74 14.33 25.41
C ARG A 12 -30.78 14.79 24.34
N PHE A 13 -30.78 16.09 24.06
CA PHE A 13 -29.82 16.74 23.17
C PHE A 13 -28.51 16.95 23.94
N CYS A 14 -27.47 16.19 23.67
CA CYS A 14 -26.12 16.54 24.07
C CYS A 14 -25.44 17.30 22.93
N TYR A 15 -25.17 18.58 23.15
CA TYR A 15 -24.31 19.36 22.27
C TYR A 15 -22.86 18.95 22.51
N ILE A 16 -22.31 18.10 21.65
CA ILE A 16 -20.88 17.87 21.57
C ILE A 16 -20.38 18.82 20.46
N PRO A 17 -19.55 19.84 20.76
CA PRO A 17 -18.88 20.56 19.70
C PRO A 17 -17.96 19.56 19.02
N ALA A 18 -18.44 18.99 17.91
CA ALA A 18 -17.58 18.27 17.02
C ALA A 18 -16.55 19.27 16.51
N ILE A 19 -15.33 19.23 17.09
CA ILE A 19 -14.15 19.75 16.44
C ILE A 19 -13.91 18.79 15.25
N VAL A 20 -14.73 18.96 14.20
CA VAL A 20 -14.32 18.55 12.87
C VAL A 20 -13.22 19.55 12.53
N LYS A 21 -11.99 19.23 12.93
CA LYS A 21 -10.85 19.71 12.19
C LYS A 21 -11.09 19.18 10.78
N PHE A 22 -11.55 20.05 9.87
CA PHE A 22 -11.18 19.93 8.49
C PHE A 22 -9.65 19.93 8.53
N PHE A 23 -9.07 18.77 8.56
CA PHE A 23 -7.75 18.59 8.04
C PHE A 23 -7.94 18.96 6.55
N ASP A 24 -7.61 20.17 6.20
CA ASP A 24 -6.89 20.38 4.96
C ASP A 24 -5.92 19.22 5.00
N ASP A 25 -6.06 18.27 4.07
CA ASP A 25 -5.16 17.13 4.00
C ASP A 25 -3.80 17.71 3.66
N GLY A 26 -3.11 18.24 4.67
CA GLY A 26 -1.81 18.89 4.60
C GLY A 26 -0.70 17.91 4.22
N LYS A 27 -1.03 16.98 3.32
CA LYS A 27 -0.10 16.10 2.65
C LYS A 27 0.82 16.97 1.81
N SER A 28 2.04 17.07 2.25
CA SER A 28 3.08 17.69 1.45
C SER A 28 3.51 16.72 0.37
N MET A 29 2.84 16.76 -0.77
CA MET A 29 3.30 16.04 -1.97
C MET A 29 4.46 16.80 -2.61
N ILE A 30 5.36 16.06 -3.27
CA ILE A 30 6.42 16.69 -4.04
C ILE A 30 5.83 17.36 -5.29
N LYS A 31 6.18 18.61 -5.54
CA LYS A 31 5.83 19.27 -6.79
C LYS A 31 6.68 18.72 -7.92
N LEU A 32 6.03 18.25 -8.95
CA LEU A 32 6.65 17.76 -10.17
C LEU A 32 6.43 18.77 -11.30
N ASN A 33 7.37 18.76 -12.26
CA ASN A 33 7.27 19.54 -13.47
C ASN A 33 7.38 18.59 -14.69
N SER A 34 6.66 18.86 -15.74
CA SER A 34 6.57 18.03 -16.94
C SER A 34 7.92 17.73 -17.57
N LYS A 35 8.84 18.70 -17.63
CA LYS A 35 10.20 18.50 -18.16
C LYS A 35 10.98 17.54 -17.27
N LYS A 36 10.86 17.69 -15.94
CA LYS A 36 11.51 16.75 -15.00
C LYS A 36 10.94 15.36 -15.14
N ILE A 37 9.64 15.23 -15.36
CA ILE A 37 9.00 13.91 -15.61
C ILE A 37 9.55 13.30 -16.90
N ALA A 38 9.66 14.06 -18.00
CA ALA A 38 10.24 13.57 -19.26
C ALA A 38 11.67 13.06 -19.06
N GLU A 39 12.49 13.77 -18.28
CA GLU A 39 13.83 13.33 -17.89
C GLU A 39 13.82 12.02 -17.09
N ILE A 40 12.97 11.93 -16.04
CA ILE A 40 12.85 10.75 -15.17
C ILE A 40 12.49 9.49 -15.97
N VAL A 41 11.56 9.62 -16.90
CA VAL A 41 11.10 8.47 -17.70
C VAL A 41 12.03 8.16 -18.87
N GLY A 42 12.93 9.07 -19.21
CA GLY A 42 13.89 8.95 -20.32
C GLY A 42 13.23 9.22 -21.68
N SER A 43 12.26 10.12 -21.76
CA SER A 43 11.63 10.52 -23.01
C SER A 43 12.51 11.57 -23.71
N PRO A 44 12.82 11.39 -25.01
CA PRO A 44 13.59 12.37 -25.77
C PRO A 44 12.73 13.57 -26.23
N MET A 45 11.44 13.59 -25.94
CA MET A 45 10.50 14.60 -26.44
C MET A 45 10.72 15.95 -25.77
N VAL A 46 10.62 17.03 -26.54
CA VAL A 46 10.49 18.37 -26.00
C VAL A 46 9.04 18.57 -25.57
N VAL A 47 8.83 18.81 -24.29
CA VAL A 47 7.49 18.99 -23.72
C VAL A 47 7.27 20.42 -23.25
N VAL A 48 6.00 20.84 -23.24
CA VAL A 48 5.59 22.11 -22.64
C VAL A 48 6.02 22.15 -21.17
N ASP A 49 6.39 23.33 -20.69
CA ASP A 49 6.78 23.54 -19.29
C ASP A 49 5.52 23.73 -18.45
N ALA A 50 5.15 22.72 -17.69
CA ALA A 50 3.94 22.74 -16.86
C ALA A 50 4.22 22.15 -15.47
N ASP A 51 3.75 22.84 -14.45
CA ASP A 51 3.72 22.30 -13.08
C ASP A 51 2.64 21.23 -12.98
N ILE A 52 2.94 20.14 -12.28
CA ILE A 52 2.07 18.99 -12.11
C ILE A 52 1.64 18.91 -10.65
N ASP A 53 0.32 18.99 -10.43
CA ASP A 53 -0.29 18.87 -9.11
C ASP A 53 -0.46 17.40 -8.71
N GLU A 54 -0.96 16.56 -9.62
CA GLU A 54 -1.21 15.14 -9.38
C GLU A 54 -0.89 14.29 -10.62
N VAL A 55 -0.49 13.03 -10.40
CA VAL A 55 -0.29 12.03 -11.44
C VAL A 55 -1.47 11.07 -11.41
N VAL A 56 -2.25 11.01 -12.48
CA VAL A 56 -3.51 10.26 -12.54
C VAL A 56 -3.54 9.29 -13.73
N THR A 57 -4.22 8.17 -13.55
CA THR A 57 -4.44 7.14 -14.58
C THR A 57 -5.92 6.99 -14.95
N ASP A 58 -6.82 7.47 -14.09
CA ASP A 58 -8.26 7.47 -14.35
C ASP A 58 -8.67 8.73 -15.10
N SER A 59 -9.05 8.57 -16.36
CA SER A 59 -9.48 9.68 -17.21
C SER A 59 -10.70 10.44 -16.68
N ARG A 60 -11.53 9.81 -15.85
CA ARG A 60 -12.79 10.40 -15.34
C ARG A 60 -12.52 11.52 -14.31
N VAL A 61 -11.42 11.41 -13.57
CA VAL A 61 -11.05 12.38 -12.53
C VAL A 61 -9.98 13.38 -12.98
N ALA A 62 -9.30 13.11 -14.11
CA ALA A 62 -8.24 13.95 -14.64
C ALA A 62 -8.74 15.38 -14.92
N LYS A 63 -7.99 16.38 -14.48
CA LYS A 63 -8.32 17.80 -14.55
C LYS A 63 -7.09 18.66 -14.89
N ARG A 64 -7.27 19.96 -15.04
CA ARG A 64 -6.18 20.90 -15.22
C ARG A 64 -5.17 20.81 -14.06
N GLY A 65 -3.88 20.82 -14.37
CA GLY A 65 -2.79 20.66 -13.42
C GLY A 65 -2.34 19.20 -13.24
N ASP A 66 -3.13 18.23 -13.69
CA ASP A 66 -2.75 16.82 -13.59
C ASP A 66 -1.87 16.38 -14.77
N LEU A 67 -1.01 15.40 -14.52
CA LEU A 67 -0.39 14.56 -15.53
C LEU A 67 -1.25 13.31 -15.73
N PHE A 68 -1.78 13.09 -16.92
CA PHE A 68 -2.50 11.86 -17.22
C PHE A 68 -1.57 10.82 -17.85
N ILE A 69 -1.54 9.61 -17.27
CA ILE A 69 -0.80 8.46 -17.82
C ILE A 69 -1.78 7.51 -18.49
N ALA A 70 -1.66 7.36 -19.82
CA ALA A 70 -2.49 6.46 -20.60
C ALA A 70 -2.02 5.02 -20.43
N ILE A 71 -2.70 4.26 -19.57
CA ILE A 71 -2.40 2.85 -19.33
C ILE A 71 -3.31 1.98 -20.19
N LYS A 72 -2.73 1.00 -20.88
CA LYS A 72 -3.46 -0.03 -21.58
C LYS A 72 -3.77 -1.17 -20.60
N GLY A 73 -5.04 -1.31 -20.24
CA GLY A 73 -5.57 -2.43 -19.45
C GLY A 73 -6.16 -3.53 -20.31
N GLU A 74 -6.72 -4.55 -19.67
CA GLU A 74 -7.36 -5.69 -20.36
C GLU A 74 -8.64 -5.29 -21.11
N LYS A 75 -9.45 -4.39 -20.52
CA LYS A 75 -10.77 -4.01 -21.04
C LYS A 75 -10.79 -2.64 -21.71
N PHE A 76 -9.90 -1.74 -21.31
CA PHE A 76 -9.87 -0.35 -21.78
C PHE A 76 -8.44 0.05 -22.09
N ASP A 77 -8.26 0.89 -23.12
CA ASP A 77 -7.00 1.53 -23.45
C ASP A 77 -7.08 3.02 -23.05
N GLY A 78 -6.23 3.44 -22.09
CA GLY A 78 -6.17 4.82 -21.65
C GLY A 78 -5.86 5.82 -22.76
N HIS A 79 -5.23 5.35 -23.86
CA HIS A 79 -4.93 6.19 -25.03
C HIS A 79 -6.18 6.71 -25.74
N ASP A 80 -7.30 5.97 -25.66
CA ASP A 80 -8.56 6.37 -26.28
C ASP A 80 -9.17 7.62 -25.60
N PHE A 81 -8.79 7.90 -24.36
CA PHE A 81 -9.30 9.01 -23.56
C PHE A 81 -8.40 10.26 -23.58
N VAL A 82 -7.23 10.21 -24.24
CA VAL A 82 -6.26 11.32 -24.23
C VAL A 82 -6.85 12.61 -24.77
N LYS A 83 -7.63 12.56 -25.87
CA LYS A 83 -8.27 13.76 -26.43
C LYS A 83 -9.25 14.39 -25.44
N ASP A 84 -10.03 13.57 -24.75
CA ASP A 84 -11.01 14.02 -23.78
C ASP A 84 -10.33 14.71 -22.58
N VAL A 85 -9.30 14.10 -21.97
CA VAL A 85 -8.60 14.72 -20.84
C VAL A 85 -7.89 16.02 -21.23
N ILE A 86 -7.30 16.08 -22.44
CA ILE A 86 -6.72 17.31 -22.98
C ILE A 86 -7.78 18.42 -23.15
N SER A 87 -8.99 18.07 -23.63
CA SER A 87 -10.09 19.02 -23.78
C SER A 87 -10.57 19.58 -22.45
N ARG A 88 -10.42 18.84 -21.37
CA ARG A 88 -10.71 19.24 -20.00
C ARG A 88 -9.58 20.01 -19.31
N GLY A 89 -8.50 20.29 -20.03
CA GLY A 89 -7.43 21.17 -19.57
C GLY A 89 -6.19 20.46 -19.03
N VAL A 90 -6.10 19.12 -19.09
CA VAL A 90 -4.84 18.41 -18.83
C VAL A 90 -3.79 18.88 -19.82
N GLU A 91 -2.64 19.34 -19.34
CA GLU A 91 -1.64 19.99 -20.19
C GLU A 91 -0.64 19.00 -20.81
N VAL A 92 -0.33 17.92 -20.09
CA VAL A 92 0.66 16.91 -20.48
C VAL A 92 0.16 15.51 -20.21
N VAL A 93 0.43 14.60 -21.15
CA VAL A 93 0.08 13.18 -21.06
C VAL A 93 1.29 12.29 -21.28
N VAL A 94 1.30 11.11 -20.67
CA VAL A 94 2.28 10.04 -20.93
C VAL A 94 1.61 8.97 -21.79
N VAL A 95 2.20 8.65 -22.93
CA VAL A 95 1.65 7.73 -23.92
C VAL A 95 2.70 6.76 -24.44
N GLN A 96 2.28 5.58 -24.95
CA GLN A 96 3.21 4.61 -25.54
C GLN A 96 3.61 4.94 -27.00
N LYS A 97 2.76 5.67 -27.68
CA LYS A 97 3.02 6.13 -29.06
C LYS A 97 2.47 7.54 -29.25
N GLN A 98 3.11 8.32 -30.09
CA GLN A 98 2.64 9.65 -30.42
C GLN A 98 1.26 9.59 -31.08
N LEU A 99 0.32 10.38 -30.57
CA LEU A 99 -1.02 10.54 -31.11
C LEU A 99 -1.05 11.74 -32.07
N PRO A 100 -1.42 11.57 -33.35
CA PRO A 100 -1.32 12.62 -34.34
C PRO A 100 -2.23 13.82 -34.08
N ASP A 101 -3.36 13.59 -33.42
CA ASP A 101 -4.38 14.60 -33.14
C ASP A 101 -4.15 15.38 -31.84
N VAL A 102 -3.01 15.14 -31.17
CA VAL A 102 -2.60 15.83 -29.94
C VAL A 102 -1.26 16.55 -30.21
N PRO A 103 -1.08 17.81 -29.83
CA PRO A 103 0.19 18.51 -30.04
C PRO A 103 1.36 17.72 -29.42
N ALA A 104 2.44 17.53 -30.21
CA ALA A 104 3.58 16.72 -29.78
C ALA A 104 4.20 17.20 -28.47
N VAL A 105 4.24 18.51 -28.23
CA VAL A 105 4.77 19.14 -27.01
C VAL A 105 3.97 18.84 -25.75
N ARG A 106 2.77 18.27 -25.87
CA ARG A 106 1.91 17.84 -24.76
C ARG A 106 2.04 16.34 -24.48
N GLN A 107 2.90 15.63 -25.17
CA GLN A 107 3.04 14.19 -25.09
C GLN A 107 4.44 13.79 -24.64
N ILE A 108 4.52 13.04 -23.56
CA ILE A 108 5.71 12.32 -23.12
C ILE A 108 5.58 10.90 -23.67
N VAL A 109 6.31 10.59 -24.72
CA VAL A 109 6.26 9.26 -25.36
C VAL A 109 7.27 8.33 -24.70
N VAL A 110 6.81 7.16 -24.29
CA VAL A 110 7.61 6.14 -23.61
C VAL A 110 7.29 4.73 -24.14
N PRO A 111 8.21 3.77 -24.08
CA PRO A 111 7.95 2.41 -24.54
C PRO A 111 6.87 1.68 -23.71
N ASP A 112 6.78 1.97 -22.39
CA ASP A 112 5.86 1.33 -21.44
C ASP A 112 5.42 2.38 -20.40
N THR A 113 4.11 2.66 -20.38
CA THR A 113 3.53 3.67 -19.48
C THR A 113 3.45 3.19 -18.04
N LEU A 114 3.36 1.88 -17.79
CA LEU A 114 3.42 1.31 -16.42
C LEU A 114 4.84 1.43 -15.84
N ILE A 115 5.86 1.16 -16.65
CA ILE A 115 7.26 1.38 -16.24
C ILE A 115 7.52 2.87 -15.99
N ALA A 116 7.01 3.76 -16.86
CA ALA A 116 7.13 5.20 -16.68
C ALA A 116 6.49 5.64 -15.37
N TYR A 117 5.29 5.14 -15.05
CA TYR A 117 4.60 5.42 -13.79
C TYR A 117 5.43 4.98 -12.58
N GLY A 118 5.96 3.75 -12.62
CA GLY A 118 6.85 3.25 -11.57
C GLY A 118 8.11 4.12 -11.38
N LYS A 119 8.74 4.58 -12.49
CA LYS A 119 9.90 5.48 -12.43
C LYS A 119 9.57 6.84 -11.79
N ILE A 120 8.39 7.40 -12.07
CA ILE A 120 7.92 8.64 -11.43
C ILE A 120 7.72 8.39 -9.93
N GLY A 121 7.04 7.31 -9.54
CA GLY A 121 6.87 6.92 -8.16
C GLY A 121 8.20 6.70 -7.43
N ARG A 122 9.16 6.02 -8.07
CA ARG A 122 10.53 5.83 -7.55
C ARG A 122 11.26 7.16 -7.34
N TYR A 123 11.11 8.10 -8.24
CA TYR A 123 11.68 9.43 -8.06
C TYR A 123 11.12 10.11 -6.81
N VAL A 124 9.79 10.07 -6.61
CA VAL A 124 9.14 10.60 -5.41
C VAL A 124 9.63 9.87 -4.16
N ARG A 125 9.69 8.51 -4.18
CA ARG A 125 10.22 7.70 -3.08
C ARG A 125 11.63 8.14 -2.65
N ARG A 126 12.51 8.41 -3.59
CA ARG A 126 13.88 8.83 -3.31
C ARG A 126 14.01 10.22 -2.66
N GLN A 127 12.96 11.05 -2.76
CA GLN A 127 12.90 12.34 -2.05
C GLN A 127 12.36 12.19 -0.62
N PHE A 128 11.65 11.10 -0.34
CA PHE A 128 11.08 10.82 0.98
C PHE A 128 12.19 10.52 1.98
N LYS A 129 12.12 11.15 3.17
CA LYS A 129 13.15 11.04 4.22
C LYS A 129 12.77 10.06 5.34
N GLY A 130 11.49 9.68 5.42
CA GLY A 130 11.01 8.71 6.38
C GLY A 130 11.40 7.27 6.02
N LYS A 131 11.10 6.35 6.89
CA LYS A 131 11.32 4.91 6.69
C LYS A 131 10.21 4.30 5.84
N VAL A 132 10.58 3.49 4.87
CA VAL A 132 9.64 2.77 4.01
C VAL A 132 9.63 1.29 4.35
N ILE A 133 8.45 0.78 4.66
CA ILE A 133 8.18 -0.62 4.94
C ILE A 133 7.37 -1.19 3.77
N ALA A 134 7.94 -2.16 3.04
CA ALA A 134 7.20 -2.92 2.04
C ALA A 134 6.71 -4.22 2.65
N LEU A 135 5.47 -4.63 2.32
CA LEU A 135 4.95 -5.90 2.81
C LEU A 135 4.21 -6.68 1.73
N THR A 136 4.41 -8.00 1.77
CA THR A 136 3.68 -8.99 0.96
C THR A 136 3.31 -10.21 1.80
N GLY A 137 2.61 -11.14 1.20
CA GLY A 137 2.22 -12.42 1.80
C GLY A 137 1.03 -13.02 1.07
N SER A 138 0.69 -14.25 1.36
CA SER A 138 -0.51 -14.89 0.82
C SER A 138 -1.77 -14.32 1.47
N ALA A 139 -1.82 -14.27 2.79
CA ALA A 139 -2.94 -13.74 3.57
C ALA A 139 -2.48 -12.65 4.56
N GLY A 140 -3.41 -11.92 5.15
CA GLY A 140 -3.17 -10.95 6.22
C GLY A 140 -2.51 -9.63 5.80
N LYS A 141 -2.06 -9.46 4.54
CA LYS A 141 -1.36 -8.25 4.07
C LYS A 141 -2.03 -6.94 4.47
N THR A 142 -3.29 -6.76 4.10
CA THR A 142 -4.00 -5.50 4.35
C THR A 142 -4.26 -5.31 5.85
N THR A 143 -4.58 -6.38 6.57
CA THR A 143 -4.78 -6.31 8.03
C THR A 143 -3.49 -5.91 8.72
N THR A 144 -2.37 -6.59 8.43
CA THR A 144 -1.04 -6.24 8.97
C THR A 144 -0.63 -4.81 8.60
N LYS A 145 -0.90 -4.36 7.36
CA LYS A 145 -0.65 -2.99 6.92
C LYS A 145 -1.42 -1.97 7.75
N GLU A 146 -2.72 -2.19 7.96
CA GLU A 146 -3.54 -1.26 8.74
C GLU A 146 -3.20 -1.30 10.24
N GLU A 147 -2.92 -2.48 10.81
CA GLU A 147 -2.40 -2.61 12.18
C GLU A 147 -1.06 -1.89 12.35
N LEU A 148 -0.13 -2.06 11.40
CA LEU A 148 1.16 -1.39 11.42
C LEU A 148 1.01 0.13 11.29
N LYS A 149 0.12 0.60 10.40
CA LYS A 149 -0.22 2.02 10.28
C LYS A 149 -0.78 2.56 11.60
N PHE A 150 -1.72 1.84 12.21
CA PHE A 150 -2.32 2.22 13.47
C PHE A 150 -1.29 2.31 14.60
N ALA A 151 -0.43 1.31 14.73
CA ALA A 151 0.63 1.27 15.74
C ALA A 151 1.68 2.38 15.54
N LEU A 152 2.19 2.56 14.31
CA LEU A 152 3.18 3.60 13.99
C LEU A 152 2.62 5.01 14.14
N SER A 153 1.34 5.21 13.86
CA SER A 153 0.66 6.52 14.05
C SER A 153 0.62 6.97 15.50
N GLN A 154 0.88 6.08 16.46
CA GLN A 154 1.04 6.45 17.87
C GLN A 154 2.37 7.21 18.10
N PHE A 155 3.33 7.09 17.20
CA PHE A 155 4.67 7.66 17.34
C PHE A 155 4.88 8.88 16.45
N ALA A 156 4.47 8.79 15.18
CA ALA A 156 4.64 9.84 14.20
C ALA A 156 3.66 9.71 13.02
N PRO A 157 3.50 10.76 12.19
CA PRO A 157 2.68 10.68 10.98
C PRO A 157 3.08 9.49 10.10
N THR A 158 2.10 8.69 9.71
CA THR A 158 2.30 7.44 8.98
C THR A 158 1.41 7.39 7.75
N TYR A 159 2.03 7.20 6.60
CA TYR A 159 1.39 7.01 5.31
C TYR A 159 1.29 5.51 4.97
N ALA A 160 0.24 5.08 4.27
CA ALA A 160 0.12 3.68 3.82
C ALA A 160 -0.65 3.57 2.51
N THR A 161 -0.42 2.47 1.79
CA THR A 161 -1.23 2.08 0.62
C THR A 161 -2.71 2.13 0.95
N GLY A 162 -3.48 2.86 0.15
CA GLY A 162 -4.94 2.93 0.27
C GLY A 162 -5.61 1.65 -0.21
N GLY A 163 -6.58 1.13 0.55
CA GLY A 163 -7.33 -0.05 0.13
C GLY A 163 -6.45 -1.22 -0.29
N ASN A 164 -6.68 -1.74 -1.51
CA ASN A 164 -5.92 -2.82 -2.14
C ASN A 164 -5.10 -2.35 -3.36
N HIS A 165 -4.62 -1.10 -3.36
CA HIS A 165 -3.78 -0.54 -4.44
C HIS A 165 -2.36 -1.13 -4.41
N ASN A 166 -2.25 -2.44 -4.55
CA ASN A 166 -1.05 -3.23 -4.33
C ASN A 166 -0.44 -3.86 -5.61
N ASN A 167 -0.93 -3.46 -6.78
CA ASN A 167 -0.51 -3.97 -8.08
C ASN A 167 0.34 -2.95 -8.87
N PHE A 168 0.61 -3.22 -10.16
CA PHE A 168 1.42 -2.38 -11.06
C PHE A 168 0.92 -0.95 -11.29
N VAL A 169 -0.36 -0.68 -11.00
CA VAL A 169 -0.93 0.68 -11.04
C VAL A 169 -0.93 1.28 -9.64
N GLY A 170 -1.39 0.52 -8.65
CA GLY A 170 -1.63 0.99 -7.29
C GLY A 170 -0.36 1.31 -6.51
N VAL A 171 0.72 0.53 -6.67
CA VAL A 171 1.99 0.84 -5.99
C VAL A 171 2.61 2.13 -6.52
N PRO A 172 2.77 2.35 -7.85
CA PRO A 172 3.20 3.65 -8.37
C PRO A 172 2.29 4.82 -7.96
N GLU A 173 0.96 4.62 -7.95
CA GLU A 173 0.01 5.62 -7.46
C GLU A 173 0.29 5.99 -6.00
N THR A 174 0.45 4.98 -5.13
CA THR A 174 0.77 5.16 -3.72
C THR A 174 2.07 5.96 -3.55
N LEU A 175 3.11 5.63 -4.34
CA LEU A 175 4.39 6.34 -4.27
C LEU A 175 4.30 7.79 -4.79
N CYS A 176 3.53 8.05 -5.85
CA CYS A 176 3.33 9.41 -6.36
C CYS A 176 2.56 10.31 -5.37
N LYS A 177 1.68 9.71 -4.54
CA LYS A 177 0.89 10.40 -3.51
C LYS A 177 1.52 10.36 -2.11
N LEU A 178 2.80 10.02 -2.02
CA LEU A 178 3.51 9.87 -0.76
C LEU A 178 3.54 11.20 0.01
N ASP A 179 3.09 11.19 1.25
CA ASP A 179 3.15 12.36 2.13
C ASP A 179 4.58 12.59 2.61
N MET A 180 5.21 13.66 2.13
CA MET A 180 6.60 14.02 2.48
C MET A 180 6.79 14.39 3.95
N ASN A 181 5.71 14.67 4.69
CA ASN A 181 5.75 14.94 6.13
C ASN A 181 5.63 13.67 6.98
N ALA A 182 5.33 12.53 6.38
CA ALA A 182 5.25 11.28 7.13
C ALA A 182 6.64 10.81 7.57
N ALA A 183 6.71 10.23 8.77
CA ALA A 183 7.93 9.57 9.27
C ALA A 183 8.02 8.12 8.76
N TYR A 184 6.88 7.51 8.45
CA TYR A 184 6.78 6.13 8.00
C TYR A 184 5.86 6.02 6.78
N ALA A 185 6.24 5.16 5.83
CA ALA A 185 5.40 4.80 4.69
C ALA A 185 5.31 3.28 4.58
N ILE A 186 4.08 2.74 4.47
CA ILE A 186 3.83 1.31 4.40
C ILE A 186 3.26 1.00 3.02
N ILE A 187 3.97 0.19 2.24
CA ILE A 187 3.63 -0.13 0.85
C ILE A 187 3.27 -1.61 0.74
N GLU A 188 1.99 -1.88 0.53
CA GLU A 188 1.48 -3.24 0.31
C GLU A 188 1.74 -3.67 -1.14
N MET A 189 2.23 -4.91 -1.33
CA MET A 189 2.50 -5.51 -2.64
C MET A 189 1.78 -6.84 -2.78
N GLY A 190 0.92 -6.92 -3.80
CA GLY A 190 0.28 -8.15 -4.26
C GLY A 190 1.02 -8.75 -5.44
N MET A 191 0.78 -10.05 -5.68
CA MET A 191 1.26 -10.74 -6.88
C MET A 191 0.32 -11.86 -7.30
N SER A 192 0.30 -12.15 -8.59
CA SER A 192 -0.29 -13.34 -9.20
C SER A 192 0.73 -14.17 -9.95
N ALA A 193 1.91 -13.61 -10.28
CA ALA A 193 2.97 -14.30 -11.02
C ALA A 193 4.37 -13.91 -10.52
N LYS A 194 5.34 -14.74 -10.86
CA LYS A 194 6.77 -14.50 -10.63
C LYS A 194 7.23 -13.23 -11.36
N GLY A 195 8.12 -12.44 -10.73
CA GLY A 195 8.67 -11.19 -11.26
C GLY A 195 7.82 -9.95 -10.96
N GLU A 196 6.58 -10.14 -10.49
CA GLU A 196 5.70 -8.99 -10.19
C GLU A 196 6.19 -8.22 -8.97
N ILE A 197 6.53 -8.90 -7.88
CA ILE A 197 7.06 -8.24 -6.68
C ILE A 197 8.43 -7.62 -6.95
N ALA A 198 9.31 -8.31 -7.72
CA ALA A 198 10.60 -7.76 -8.10
C ALA A 198 10.45 -6.41 -8.82
N ARG A 199 9.47 -6.30 -9.71
CA ARG A 199 9.16 -5.04 -10.40
C ARG A 199 8.64 -3.97 -9.45
N LEU A 200 7.67 -4.31 -8.57
CA LEU A 200 7.09 -3.36 -7.62
C LEU A 200 8.12 -2.85 -6.62
N VAL A 201 8.92 -3.76 -6.07
CA VAL A 201 9.93 -3.40 -5.06
C VAL A 201 11.06 -2.57 -5.65
N SER A 202 11.37 -2.74 -6.96
CA SER A 202 12.38 -1.92 -7.64
C SER A 202 12.02 -0.43 -7.71
N PHE A 203 10.73 -0.09 -7.61
CA PHE A 203 10.25 1.29 -7.51
C PHE A 203 10.15 1.78 -6.07
N THR A 204 9.96 0.87 -5.12
CA THR A 204 9.68 1.20 -3.73
C THR A 204 10.94 1.39 -2.91
N GLU A 205 12.02 0.66 -3.19
CA GLU A 205 13.31 0.74 -2.48
C GLU A 205 13.10 0.83 -0.95
N PRO A 206 12.52 -0.21 -0.29
CA PRO A 206 12.14 -0.15 1.11
C PRO A 206 13.35 -0.26 2.04
N ASP A 207 13.24 0.26 3.26
CA ASP A 207 14.20 0.05 4.35
C ASP A 207 13.94 -1.30 5.05
N ILE A 208 12.66 -1.68 5.15
CA ILE A 208 12.21 -2.94 5.77
C ILE A 208 11.28 -3.66 4.78
N ALA A 209 11.51 -4.95 4.57
CA ALA A 209 10.66 -5.81 3.74
C ALA A 209 10.06 -6.93 4.58
N VAL A 210 8.75 -7.10 4.51
CA VAL A 210 7.97 -8.03 5.34
C VAL A 210 7.32 -9.10 4.46
N VAL A 211 7.43 -10.37 4.84
CA VAL A 211 6.62 -11.46 4.31
C VAL A 211 5.76 -12.03 5.44
N THR A 212 4.42 -11.82 5.36
CA THR A 212 3.51 -12.23 6.43
C THR A 212 3.36 -13.75 6.51
N ASN A 213 3.19 -14.40 5.37
CA ASN A 213 3.08 -15.85 5.25
C ASN A 213 3.17 -16.31 3.80
N VAL A 214 3.32 -17.61 3.61
CA VAL A 214 3.28 -18.30 2.33
C VAL A 214 2.22 -19.40 2.40
N TYR A 215 1.18 -19.31 1.59
CA TYR A 215 0.12 -20.31 1.41
C TYR A 215 -0.06 -20.60 -0.08
N PRO A 216 -0.65 -21.74 -0.49
CA PRO A 216 -0.80 -22.14 -1.89
C PRO A 216 -1.87 -21.32 -2.64
N MET A 217 -1.72 -19.98 -2.62
CA MET A 217 -2.56 -19.05 -3.35
C MET A 217 -2.04 -18.81 -4.75
N HIS A 218 -2.96 -18.70 -5.72
CA HIS A 218 -2.61 -18.50 -7.14
C HIS A 218 -1.71 -19.61 -7.69
N ILE A 219 -1.77 -20.81 -7.10
CA ILE A 219 -0.89 -21.92 -7.44
C ILE A 219 -1.00 -22.33 -8.90
N GLU A 220 -2.14 -22.04 -9.54
CA GLU A 220 -2.37 -22.24 -10.97
C GLU A 220 -1.42 -21.46 -11.90
N PHE A 221 -0.76 -20.42 -11.37
CA PHE A 221 0.22 -19.59 -12.10
C PHE A 221 1.68 -19.94 -11.74
N PHE A 222 1.90 -20.98 -10.94
CA PHE A 222 3.21 -21.40 -10.47
C PHE A 222 3.44 -22.89 -10.73
N ASP A 223 4.68 -23.26 -11.02
CA ASP A 223 5.06 -24.66 -11.24
C ASP A 223 5.04 -25.50 -9.95
N SER A 224 5.17 -24.84 -8.80
CA SER A 224 5.18 -25.48 -7.48
C SER A 224 4.82 -24.50 -6.37
N PHE A 225 4.56 -25.01 -5.17
CA PHE A 225 4.31 -24.19 -3.99
C PHE A 225 5.58 -23.42 -3.55
N GLU A 226 6.77 -24.01 -3.69
CA GLU A 226 8.05 -23.33 -3.48
C GLU A 226 8.19 -22.11 -4.40
N GLY A 227 7.65 -22.17 -5.64
CA GLY A 227 7.63 -21.06 -6.58
C GLY A 227 6.90 -19.83 -6.03
N ILE A 228 5.88 -20.01 -5.18
CA ILE A 228 5.18 -18.92 -4.51
C ILE A 228 6.09 -18.28 -3.45
N ALA A 229 6.82 -19.09 -2.68
CA ALA A 229 7.78 -18.58 -1.70
C ALA A 229 8.89 -17.75 -2.37
N GLU A 230 9.45 -18.29 -3.47
CA GLU A 230 10.46 -17.60 -4.27
C GLU A 230 9.95 -16.26 -4.83
N ALA A 231 8.72 -16.22 -5.35
CA ALA A 231 8.14 -15.00 -5.86
C ALA A 231 7.87 -13.95 -4.76
N LYS A 232 7.49 -14.39 -3.55
CA LYS A 232 7.35 -13.45 -2.40
C LYS A 232 8.70 -12.96 -1.90
N ALA A 233 9.72 -13.80 -1.92
CA ALA A 233 11.08 -13.44 -1.54
C ALA A 233 11.71 -12.38 -2.47
N GLU A 234 11.17 -12.16 -3.67
CA GLU A 234 11.57 -11.06 -4.57
C GLU A 234 11.51 -9.68 -3.88
N ILE A 235 10.70 -9.54 -2.81
CA ILE A 235 10.58 -8.28 -2.06
C ILE A 235 11.91 -7.87 -1.41
N PHE A 236 12.77 -8.82 -1.07
CA PHE A 236 14.07 -8.55 -0.46
C PHE A 236 15.07 -7.94 -1.45
N GLY A 237 14.83 -8.11 -2.77
CA GLY A 237 15.63 -7.48 -3.82
C GLY A 237 15.58 -5.95 -3.86
N GLY A 238 14.61 -5.34 -3.16
CA GLY A 238 14.52 -3.88 -3.03
C GLY A 238 15.23 -3.30 -1.82
N LEU A 239 15.69 -4.13 -0.90
CA LEU A 239 16.40 -3.69 0.31
C LEU A 239 17.77 -3.10 -0.04
N PRO A 240 18.24 -2.08 0.70
CA PRO A 240 19.60 -1.59 0.56
C PRO A 240 20.59 -2.69 0.95
N LYS A 241 21.70 -2.80 0.21
CA LYS A 241 22.74 -3.83 0.44
C LYS A 241 23.37 -3.73 1.84
N ASP A 242 23.42 -2.52 2.38
CA ASP A 242 23.97 -2.24 3.70
C ASP A 242 22.85 -1.72 4.60
N GLY A 243 22.35 -2.54 5.54
CA GLY A 243 21.42 -2.13 6.58
C GLY A 243 19.92 -2.26 6.28
N GLY A 244 19.52 -3.00 5.24
CA GLY A 244 18.12 -3.37 5.01
C GLY A 244 17.68 -4.53 5.91
N THR A 245 16.40 -4.54 6.32
CA THR A 245 15.86 -5.58 7.22
C THR A 245 14.75 -6.38 6.54
N ALA A 246 14.88 -7.71 6.61
CA ALA A 246 13.87 -8.69 6.22
C ALA A 246 13.12 -9.17 7.47
N VAL A 247 11.80 -8.96 7.54
CA VAL A 247 10.93 -9.45 8.62
C VAL A 247 10.16 -10.65 8.09
N ILE A 248 10.38 -11.83 8.67
CA ILE A 248 9.96 -13.12 8.14
C ILE A 248 9.17 -13.90 9.18
N ASN A 249 8.02 -14.44 8.79
CA ASN A 249 7.28 -15.40 9.60
C ASN A 249 8.06 -16.72 9.68
N ALA A 250 8.51 -17.08 10.88
CA ALA A 250 9.29 -18.29 11.12
C ALA A 250 8.46 -19.58 11.05
N ASP A 251 7.14 -19.47 11.23
CA ASP A 251 6.21 -20.61 11.26
C ASP A 251 5.52 -20.86 9.91
N THR A 252 5.87 -20.07 8.88
CA THR A 252 5.29 -20.26 7.54
C THR A 252 6.02 -21.38 6.78
N ASP A 253 5.31 -22.05 5.89
CA ASP A 253 5.94 -22.98 4.97
C ASP A 253 7.04 -22.25 4.16
N PHE A 254 8.17 -22.95 3.93
CA PHE A 254 9.32 -22.40 3.19
C PHE A 254 9.97 -21.16 3.81
N ALA A 255 9.90 -21.01 5.14
CA ALA A 255 10.62 -19.95 5.84
C ALA A 255 12.13 -19.95 5.54
N ASP A 256 12.71 -21.13 5.36
CA ASP A 256 14.10 -21.35 4.96
C ASP A 256 14.43 -20.74 3.59
N ILE A 257 13.53 -20.81 2.61
CA ILE A 257 13.67 -20.14 1.31
C ILE A 257 13.70 -18.63 1.50
N LEU A 258 12.77 -18.10 2.29
CA LEU A 258 12.71 -16.66 2.58
C LEU A 258 13.98 -16.16 3.27
N GLU A 259 14.47 -16.90 4.29
CA GLU A 259 15.71 -16.58 5.02
C GLU A 259 16.92 -16.61 4.08
N LYS A 260 17.03 -17.66 3.25
CA LYS A 260 18.10 -17.79 2.27
C LYS A 260 18.13 -16.60 1.31
N ARG A 261 16.98 -16.24 0.72
CA ARG A 261 16.88 -15.12 -0.21
C ARG A 261 17.19 -13.77 0.45
N ALA A 262 16.70 -13.55 1.68
CA ALA A 262 17.06 -12.37 2.44
C ALA A 262 18.57 -12.25 2.70
N ALA A 263 19.20 -13.37 3.09
CA ALA A 263 20.65 -13.43 3.32
C ALA A 263 21.46 -13.19 2.02
N GLU A 264 21.01 -13.69 0.87
CA GLU A 264 21.64 -13.44 -0.44
C GLU A 264 21.64 -11.96 -0.82
N HIS A 265 20.65 -11.18 -0.33
CA HIS A 265 20.59 -9.72 -0.49
C HIS A 265 21.33 -8.97 0.62
N GLY A 266 21.98 -9.65 1.56
CA GLY A 266 22.70 -9.03 2.68
C GLY A 266 21.80 -8.40 3.73
N ALA A 267 20.53 -8.78 3.80
CA ALA A 267 19.57 -8.22 4.73
C ALA A 267 19.80 -8.74 6.17
N LYS A 268 19.58 -7.89 7.15
CA LYS A 268 19.37 -8.32 8.54
C LYS A 268 18.05 -9.09 8.61
N ILE A 269 18.07 -10.30 9.18
CA ILE A 269 16.86 -11.12 9.33
C ILE A 269 16.27 -10.90 10.73
N VAL A 270 15.01 -10.51 10.78
CA VAL A 270 14.18 -10.44 11.98
C VAL A 270 13.05 -11.44 11.80
N LYS A 271 12.92 -12.39 12.73
CA LYS A 271 11.86 -13.41 12.71
C LYS A 271 10.70 -12.99 13.58
N PHE A 272 9.49 -13.39 13.21
CA PHE A 272 8.31 -13.38 14.08
C PHE A 272 7.58 -14.71 13.99
N GLY A 273 6.82 -15.04 15.03
CA GLY A 273 6.11 -16.32 15.16
C GLY A 273 5.97 -16.72 16.62
N ARG A 274 5.55 -17.96 16.87
CA ARG A 274 5.27 -18.46 18.23
C ARG A 274 6.46 -18.35 19.18
N ASP A 275 7.67 -18.65 18.67
CA ASP A 275 8.90 -18.61 19.46
C ASP A 275 9.74 -17.34 19.19
N PHE A 276 9.28 -16.47 18.30
CA PHE A 276 9.99 -15.29 17.83
C PHE A 276 9.08 -14.07 17.88
N HIS A 277 8.91 -13.49 19.04
CA HIS A 277 8.16 -12.23 19.21
C HIS A 277 8.71 -11.44 20.38
N PRO A 278 8.52 -10.12 20.42
CA PRO A 278 8.87 -9.33 21.58
C PRO A 278 8.13 -9.83 22.83
N ASP A 279 8.84 -9.91 23.97
CA ASP A 279 8.27 -10.30 25.26
C ASP A 279 7.43 -9.14 25.85
N VAL A 280 6.19 -9.05 25.41
CA VAL A 280 5.23 -8.04 25.85
C VAL A 280 3.86 -8.66 26.08
N ARG A 281 3.11 -8.11 27.04
CA ARG A 281 1.71 -8.48 27.22
C ARG A 281 0.89 -7.95 26.04
N LEU A 282 0.34 -8.86 25.26
CA LEU A 282 -0.51 -8.56 24.11
C LEU A 282 -1.98 -8.89 24.44
N GLU A 283 -2.83 -7.88 24.31
CA GLU A 283 -4.30 -8.02 24.41
C GLU A 283 -4.87 -7.50 23.09
N LEU A 284 -5.61 -8.33 22.37
CA LEU A 284 -6.23 -7.97 21.10
C LEU A 284 -7.75 -7.89 21.26
N SER A 285 -8.40 -7.04 20.45
CA SER A 285 -9.86 -6.91 20.41
C SER A 285 -10.53 -8.10 19.73
N GLU A 286 -9.82 -8.76 18.84
CA GLU A 286 -10.32 -9.91 18.08
C GLU A 286 -9.58 -11.18 18.48
N GLU A 287 -10.33 -12.29 18.53
CA GLU A 287 -9.80 -13.63 18.80
C GLU A 287 -9.36 -14.31 17.51
N GLY A 288 -8.35 -15.15 17.59
CA GLY A 288 -7.85 -15.96 16.48
C GLY A 288 -6.34 -15.90 16.36
N GLU A 289 -5.75 -17.04 16.02
CA GLU A 289 -4.30 -17.17 15.92
C GLU A 289 -3.69 -16.24 14.85
N HIS A 290 -4.39 -16.03 13.76
CA HIS A 290 -3.96 -15.13 12.69
C HIS A 290 -3.83 -13.67 13.14
N HIS A 291 -4.64 -13.21 14.11
CA HIS A 291 -4.48 -11.87 14.70
C HIS A 291 -3.21 -11.78 15.54
N LEU A 292 -2.84 -12.86 16.24
CA LEU A 292 -1.57 -12.92 16.99
C LEU A 292 -0.37 -12.80 16.03
N TYR A 293 -0.38 -13.54 14.92
CA TYR A 293 0.70 -13.47 13.92
C TYR A 293 0.83 -12.07 13.31
N ASN A 294 -0.29 -11.41 12.97
CA ASN A 294 -0.27 -10.05 12.48
C ASN A 294 0.33 -9.10 13.53
N ALA A 295 -0.11 -9.20 14.78
CA ALA A 295 0.40 -8.38 15.87
C ALA A 295 1.90 -8.63 16.15
N TRP A 296 2.36 -9.90 16.16
CA TRP A 296 3.78 -10.22 16.32
C TRP A 296 4.62 -9.64 15.17
N CYS A 297 4.13 -9.72 13.93
CA CYS A 297 4.75 -9.07 12.79
C CYS A 297 4.89 -7.55 13.02
N VAL A 298 3.80 -6.89 13.41
CA VAL A 298 3.77 -5.45 13.68
C VAL A 298 4.77 -5.08 14.79
N LEU A 299 4.73 -5.81 15.92
CA LEU A 299 5.62 -5.54 17.06
C LEU A 299 7.10 -5.79 16.72
N SER A 300 7.40 -6.76 15.85
CA SER A 300 8.76 -7.00 15.37
C SER A 300 9.27 -5.85 14.49
N VAL A 301 8.41 -5.25 13.63
CA VAL A 301 8.76 -4.04 12.88
C VAL A 301 8.95 -2.84 13.81
N ILE A 302 8.08 -2.67 14.82
CA ILE A 302 8.20 -1.61 15.83
C ILE A 302 9.52 -1.71 16.59
N ALA A 303 9.89 -2.92 17.04
CA ALA A 303 11.15 -3.20 17.71
C ALA A 303 12.35 -2.88 16.82
N GLU A 304 12.31 -3.29 15.54
CA GLU A 304 13.36 -3.03 14.56
C GLU A 304 13.55 -1.52 14.30
N LEU A 305 12.49 -0.74 14.36
CA LEU A 305 12.56 0.72 14.27
C LEU A 305 13.05 1.39 15.57
N GLY A 306 13.34 0.61 16.63
CA GLY A 306 13.80 1.13 17.93
C GLY A 306 12.70 1.87 18.71
N LEU A 307 11.42 1.58 18.41
CA LEU A 307 10.28 2.22 19.06
C LEU A 307 9.79 1.42 20.27
N ASP A 308 9.01 2.06 21.15
CA ASP A 308 8.45 1.43 22.35
C ASP A 308 7.39 0.37 22.01
N VAL A 309 7.78 -0.90 22.14
CA VAL A 309 6.95 -2.06 21.84
C VAL A 309 5.75 -2.17 22.78
N ASN A 310 5.90 -1.79 24.06
CA ASN A 310 4.79 -1.82 25.03
C ASN A 310 3.71 -0.79 24.66
N ARG A 311 4.11 0.39 24.22
CA ARG A 311 3.19 1.43 23.73
C ARG A 311 2.45 0.95 22.48
N ALA A 312 3.13 0.28 21.55
CA ALA A 312 2.50 -0.29 20.37
C ALA A 312 1.52 -1.42 20.72
N ALA A 313 1.91 -2.35 21.58
CA ALA A 313 1.06 -3.45 22.05
C ALA A 313 -0.21 -2.93 22.76
N ALA A 314 -0.07 -1.92 23.63
CA ALA A 314 -1.21 -1.28 24.28
C ALA A 314 -2.17 -0.59 23.30
N ALA A 315 -1.63 -0.02 22.19
CA ALA A 315 -2.44 0.56 21.15
C ALA A 315 -3.23 -0.49 20.36
N LEU A 316 -2.61 -1.63 20.02
CA LEU A 316 -3.24 -2.72 19.25
C LEU A 316 -4.48 -3.28 19.91
N LYS A 317 -4.62 -3.19 21.23
CA LYS A 317 -5.84 -3.54 21.95
C LYS A 317 -7.08 -2.80 21.43
N ASN A 318 -6.90 -1.59 20.87
CA ASN A 318 -7.98 -0.75 20.36
C ASN A 318 -8.13 -0.84 18.84
N PHE A 319 -7.36 -1.69 18.18
CA PHE A 319 -7.51 -1.92 16.76
C PHE A 319 -8.65 -2.93 16.53
N GLY A 320 -9.69 -2.51 15.83
CA GLY A 320 -10.85 -3.36 15.51
C GLY A 320 -10.75 -4.02 14.15
N ALA A 321 -11.59 -5.03 13.92
CA ALA A 321 -11.68 -5.70 12.64
C ALA A 321 -12.04 -4.73 11.51
N LEU A 322 -11.43 -4.92 10.35
CA LEU A 322 -11.68 -4.14 9.15
C LEU A 322 -12.96 -4.61 8.45
N ASP A 323 -13.63 -3.72 7.72
CA ASP A 323 -14.80 -4.07 6.91
C ASP A 323 -14.46 -5.21 5.94
N GLY A 324 -15.30 -6.26 5.92
CA GLY A 324 -15.10 -7.45 5.10
C GLY A 324 -13.97 -8.38 5.53
N ARG A 325 -13.41 -8.21 6.76
CA ARG A 325 -12.28 -8.98 7.29
C ARG A 325 -12.51 -9.37 8.74
N GLY A 326 -13.52 -10.22 8.97
CA GLY A 326 -13.87 -10.72 10.30
C GLY A 326 -14.70 -9.76 11.14
N LYS A 327 -15.18 -8.62 10.58
CA LYS A 327 -15.98 -7.66 11.34
C LYS A 327 -17.30 -8.26 11.82
N LYS A 328 -17.54 -8.15 13.12
CA LYS A 328 -18.75 -8.64 13.77
C LYS A 328 -19.84 -7.58 13.75
N HIS A 329 -21.02 -7.97 13.28
CA HIS A 329 -22.24 -7.14 13.30
C HIS A 329 -23.30 -7.81 14.15
N LEU A 330 -23.75 -7.14 15.22
CA LEU A 330 -24.89 -7.60 16.00
C LEU A 330 -26.18 -7.23 15.26
N LEU A 331 -26.93 -8.25 14.88
CA LEU A 331 -28.19 -8.12 14.14
C LEU A 331 -29.34 -8.64 14.99
N HIS A 332 -30.54 -8.11 14.72
CA HIS A 332 -31.76 -8.51 15.41
C HIS A 332 -32.81 -8.99 14.38
N THR A 333 -33.46 -10.11 14.67
CA THR A 333 -34.61 -10.54 13.90
C THR A 333 -35.83 -9.66 14.18
N ALA A 334 -36.84 -9.68 13.34
CA ALA A 334 -38.11 -9.00 13.60
C ALA A 334 -38.82 -9.50 14.90
N ALA A 335 -38.48 -10.71 15.34
CA ALA A 335 -38.98 -11.31 16.61
C ALA A 335 -38.10 -10.98 17.84
N GLY A 336 -37.06 -10.13 17.67
CA GLY A 336 -36.18 -9.69 18.76
C GLY A 336 -35.06 -10.66 19.14
N ALA A 337 -34.83 -11.74 18.39
CA ALA A 337 -33.68 -12.62 18.63
C ALA A 337 -32.41 -11.96 18.11
N GLU A 338 -31.33 -12.03 18.88
CA GLU A 338 -30.01 -11.49 18.53
C GLU A 338 -29.17 -12.57 17.87
N TYR A 339 -28.38 -12.18 16.86
CA TYR A 339 -27.35 -13.01 16.26
C TYR A 339 -26.17 -12.17 15.77
N THR A 340 -24.98 -12.76 15.76
CA THR A 340 -23.78 -12.12 15.29
C THR A 340 -23.49 -12.56 13.85
N LEU A 341 -23.46 -11.59 12.92
CA LEU A 341 -22.93 -11.80 11.57
C LEU A 341 -21.44 -11.47 11.60
N ILE A 342 -20.61 -12.39 11.14
CA ILE A 342 -19.18 -12.13 10.90
C ILE A 342 -19.02 -11.85 9.40
N ASP A 343 -18.62 -10.63 9.07
CA ASP A 343 -18.38 -10.20 7.69
C ASP A 343 -16.91 -10.47 7.30
N ASP A 344 -16.68 -11.55 6.58
CA ASP A 344 -15.38 -11.88 5.97
C ASP A 344 -15.50 -11.98 4.44
N SER A 345 -16.29 -11.08 3.86
CA SER A 345 -16.66 -11.10 2.44
C SER A 345 -15.58 -10.63 1.48
N TYR A 346 -14.53 -9.94 1.97
CA TYR A 346 -13.51 -9.34 1.11
C TYR A 346 -12.52 -10.37 0.54
N SER A 347 -12.12 -11.37 1.31
CA SER A 347 -11.21 -12.42 0.87
C SER A 347 -11.45 -13.72 1.64
N GLY A 348 -12.55 -14.41 1.34
CA GLY A 348 -12.86 -15.72 1.91
C GLY A 348 -11.90 -16.79 1.41
N GLN A 349 -10.74 -16.89 2.05
CA GLN A 349 -9.76 -17.94 1.75
C GLN A 349 -9.91 -19.09 2.72
N PRO A 350 -9.88 -20.35 2.26
CA PRO A 350 -10.08 -21.52 3.13
C PRO A 350 -9.15 -21.52 4.35
N GLU A 351 -7.90 -21.11 4.18
CA GLU A 351 -6.90 -21.04 5.25
C GLU A 351 -7.14 -19.90 6.23
N ALA A 352 -7.73 -18.79 5.78
CA ALA A 352 -8.07 -17.66 6.63
C ALA A 352 -9.40 -17.85 7.37
N MET A 353 -10.21 -18.84 6.96
CA MET A 353 -11.54 -19.15 7.54
C MET A 353 -11.50 -20.32 8.52
N LYS A 354 -10.36 -20.95 8.74
CA LYS A 354 -10.14 -21.99 9.75
C LYS A 354 -9.84 -21.38 11.11
#